data_da827fe8202a6f350204f99f7850f09c
#
_entry.id   da827fe8202a6f350204f99f7850f09c
#
_cell.length_a   1.000
_cell.length_b   1.000
_cell.length_c   1.000
_cell.angle_alpha   90.00
_cell.angle_beta   90.00
_cell.angle_gamma   90.00
#
_symmetry.space_group_name_H-M   'P 1'
#
loop_
_entity.id
_entity.type
_entity.pdbx_description
1 polymer ?
#
loop_
_entity_poly.entity_id
_entity_poly.type
_entity_poly.pdbx_seq_one_letter_code
_entity_poly.pdbx_strand_id
1 'polypeptide(L)'
;EDATWQIGQTPIGYGDNDDNTILNDMRGPSVNGSEPYTCIYLRKEFLVNSIDVPSRLLLRAYVDDGAIIWINGIEVARFHMDEGTKTYDSTAQIHEAEWESIIIGKANQLLTGGKNIIAIQAFNQNISSSDFSIDIELSPCPFRVSLIEATGSDDNFLPETSPDNNPPIEYSFN
;
A
#
# COMPACT_ATOMS: atom_id res chain seq x y z
N GLU A 1 2.49 -10.74 -20.03
CA GLU A 1 1.13 -10.16 -20.16
C GLU A 1 1.10 -8.64 -19.97
N ASP A 2 2.06 -8.05 -19.24
CA ASP A 2 2.10 -6.62 -18.89
C ASP A 2 2.87 -5.75 -19.91
N ALA A 3 3.38 -6.31 -20.99
CA ALA A 3 4.22 -5.58 -21.96
C ALA A 3 3.51 -4.39 -22.65
N THR A 4 2.19 -4.32 -22.54
CA THR A 4 1.35 -3.25 -23.08
C THR A 4 0.84 -2.28 -22.02
N TRP A 5 1.17 -2.49 -20.75
CA TRP A 5 0.75 -1.60 -19.68
C TRP A 5 1.53 -0.29 -19.74
N GLN A 6 0.87 0.79 -19.42
CA GLN A 6 1.51 2.08 -19.28
C GLN A 6 2.39 2.11 -18.03
N ILE A 7 3.46 2.86 -18.09
CA ILE A 7 4.34 3.10 -16.93
C ILE A 7 4.00 4.48 -16.38
N GLY A 8 3.69 4.54 -15.10
CA GLY A 8 3.40 5.77 -14.37
C GLY A 8 4.18 5.85 -13.06
N GLN A 9 4.23 7.05 -12.50
CA GLN A 9 4.82 7.35 -11.21
C GLN A 9 3.72 7.81 -10.26
N THR A 10 3.66 7.26 -9.05
CA THR A 10 2.71 7.66 -8.01
C THR A 10 3.04 9.04 -7.42
N PRO A 11 2.04 9.77 -6.90
CA PRO A 11 0.61 9.50 -6.98
C PRO A 11 0.10 9.43 -8.42
N ILE A 12 -0.92 8.57 -8.65
CA ILE A 12 -1.57 8.40 -9.95
C ILE A 12 -3.04 8.75 -9.77
N GLY A 13 -3.54 9.72 -10.55
CA GLY A 13 -4.90 10.17 -10.39
C GLY A 13 -5.29 11.34 -11.26
N TYR A 14 -6.26 12.13 -10.83
CA TYR A 14 -6.68 13.39 -11.42
C TYR A 14 -7.44 14.25 -10.40
N GLY A 15 -7.46 15.56 -10.60
CA GLY A 15 -8.32 16.51 -9.88
C GLY A 15 -7.55 17.56 -9.09
N ASP A 16 -6.67 17.16 -8.18
CA ASP A 16 -6.09 18.04 -7.16
C ASP A 16 -4.74 18.67 -7.53
N ASN A 17 -4.17 18.32 -8.68
CA ASN A 17 -2.88 18.76 -9.18
C ASN A 17 -1.66 18.32 -8.33
N ASP A 18 -1.80 17.25 -7.58
CA ASP A 18 -0.76 16.63 -6.75
C ASP A 18 -0.28 15.27 -7.31
N ASP A 19 -0.92 14.77 -8.37
CA ASP A 19 -0.55 13.54 -9.05
C ASP A 19 0.66 13.70 -9.97
N ASN A 20 1.57 12.73 -9.93
CA ASN A 20 2.71 12.65 -10.86
C ASN A 20 2.31 12.04 -12.22
N THR A 21 1.30 11.19 -12.23
CA THR A 21 0.72 10.62 -13.44
C THR A 21 -0.76 10.97 -13.52
N ILE A 22 -1.13 11.76 -14.51
CA ILE A 22 -2.49 12.28 -14.67
C ILE A 22 -3.32 11.35 -15.55
N LEU A 23 -4.48 10.91 -15.06
CA LEU A 23 -5.46 10.08 -15.75
C LEU A 23 -6.52 10.96 -16.44
N ASN A 24 -6.17 11.52 -17.61
CA ASN A 24 -7.04 12.47 -18.31
C ASN A 24 -8.31 11.86 -18.91
N ASP A 25 -8.39 10.53 -18.99
CA ASP A 25 -9.47 9.77 -19.61
C ASP A 25 -10.33 9.01 -18.58
N MET A 26 -10.03 9.09 -17.29
CA MET A 26 -10.75 8.37 -16.26
C MET A 26 -12.17 8.91 -16.08
N ARG A 27 -12.39 10.20 -16.28
CA ARG A 27 -13.71 10.84 -16.18
C ARG A 27 -14.05 11.68 -17.42
N GLY A 28 -15.32 12.06 -17.51
CA GLY A 28 -15.79 13.00 -18.56
C GLY A 28 -16.27 12.31 -19.83
N PRO A 29 -16.38 13.03 -20.93
CA PRO A 29 -16.78 12.44 -22.20
C PRO A 29 -15.67 11.52 -22.71
N SER A 30 -16.04 10.50 -23.49
CA SER A 30 -15.10 9.58 -24.14
C SER A 30 -13.94 10.32 -24.80
N VAL A 31 -12.72 9.96 -24.44
CA VAL A 31 -11.50 10.53 -25.02
C VAL A 31 -10.88 9.52 -25.97
N ASN A 32 -10.68 9.92 -27.23
CA ASN A 32 -10.12 9.05 -28.27
C ASN A 32 -10.84 7.70 -28.45
N GLY A 33 -12.13 7.64 -28.12
CA GLY A 33 -12.93 6.43 -28.19
C GLY A 33 -12.84 5.51 -26.97
N SER A 34 -12.14 5.92 -25.92
CA SER A 34 -12.17 5.25 -24.61
C SER A 34 -13.30 5.81 -23.77
N GLU A 35 -14.15 4.92 -23.27
CA GLU A 35 -15.19 5.29 -22.29
C GLU A 35 -14.54 5.56 -20.94
N PRO A 36 -15.08 6.49 -20.13
CA PRO A 36 -14.61 6.73 -18.78
C PRO A 36 -14.76 5.48 -17.90
N TYR A 37 -13.94 5.37 -16.87
CA TYR A 37 -13.86 4.19 -16.01
C TYR A 37 -13.70 4.59 -14.54
N THR A 38 -14.03 3.68 -13.62
CA THR A 38 -13.96 3.90 -12.17
C THR A 38 -12.87 3.08 -11.49
N CYS A 39 -12.09 2.32 -12.24
CA CYS A 39 -11.12 1.39 -11.69
C CYS A 39 -9.84 1.37 -12.52
N ILE A 40 -8.70 1.35 -11.84
CA ILE A 40 -7.39 1.09 -12.45
C ILE A 40 -6.70 -0.08 -11.77
N TYR A 41 -5.81 -0.72 -12.52
CA TYR A 41 -4.95 -1.79 -12.03
C TYR A 41 -3.51 -1.32 -12.07
N LEU A 42 -2.81 -1.44 -10.94
CA LEU A 42 -1.41 -1.12 -10.81
C LEU A 42 -0.62 -2.36 -10.40
N ARG A 43 0.63 -2.42 -10.83
CA ARG A 43 1.51 -3.54 -10.49
C ARG A 43 2.95 -3.09 -10.47
N LYS A 44 3.69 -3.54 -9.46
CA LYS A 44 5.13 -3.29 -9.34
C LYS A 44 5.86 -4.53 -8.84
N GLU A 45 6.99 -4.83 -9.47
CA GLU A 45 7.96 -5.80 -8.94
C GLU A 45 8.87 -5.11 -7.93
N PHE A 46 9.21 -5.81 -6.84
CA PHE A 46 10.19 -5.39 -5.87
C PHE A 46 11.05 -6.56 -5.41
N LEU A 47 12.25 -6.26 -4.94
CA LEU A 47 13.21 -7.28 -4.51
C LEU A 47 13.31 -7.32 -2.99
N VAL A 48 13.36 -8.53 -2.44
CA VAL A 48 13.60 -8.78 -1.02
C VAL A 48 14.89 -9.58 -0.90
N ASN A 49 15.76 -9.14 0.01
CA ASN A 49 16.98 -9.89 0.29
C ASN A 49 16.63 -11.27 0.88
N SER A 50 17.11 -12.34 0.24
CA SER A 50 16.81 -13.71 0.67
C SER A 50 17.39 -14.08 2.04
N ILE A 51 18.36 -13.32 2.54
CA ILE A 51 18.97 -13.54 3.86
C ILE A 51 18.15 -12.85 4.96
N ASP A 52 17.38 -11.83 4.60
CA ASP A 52 16.67 -10.98 5.56
C ASP A 52 15.25 -10.69 5.09
N VAL A 53 14.42 -11.73 5.04
CA VAL A 53 13.00 -11.59 4.69
C VAL A 53 12.25 -11.05 5.91
N PRO A 54 11.66 -9.84 5.83
CA PRO A 54 11.01 -9.23 6.97
C PRO A 54 9.81 -10.03 7.44
N SER A 55 9.64 -10.15 8.76
CA SER A 55 8.47 -10.80 9.35
C SER A 55 7.23 -9.90 9.39
N ARG A 56 7.42 -8.59 9.23
CA ARG A 56 6.36 -7.58 9.24
C ARG A 56 6.66 -6.50 8.21
N LEU A 57 5.61 -6.01 7.56
CA LEU A 57 5.67 -4.85 6.67
C LEU A 57 4.79 -3.74 7.21
N LEU A 58 5.21 -2.50 6.99
CA LEU A 58 4.37 -1.31 7.10
C LEU A 58 3.91 -0.97 5.69
N LEU A 59 2.62 -1.01 5.47
CA LEU A 59 1.96 -0.51 4.27
C LEU A 59 1.34 0.83 4.61
N ARG A 60 1.69 1.86 3.85
CA ARG A 60 1.04 3.16 3.88
C ARG A 60 0.35 3.37 2.54
N ALA A 61 -0.86 3.89 2.60
CA ALA A 61 -1.69 4.12 1.42
C ALA A 61 -2.30 5.52 1.48
N TYR A 62 -2.21 6.24 0.38
CA TYR A 62 -2.92 7.48 0.11
C TYR A 62 -3.99 7.13 -0.91
N VAL A 63 -5.24 7.15 -0.52
CA VAL A 63 -6.33 6.56 -1.30
C VAL A 63 -7.51 7.51 -1.39
N ASP A 64 -7.90 7.81 -2.61
CA ASP A 64 -9.12 8.50 -2.99
C ASP A 64 -9.75 7.73 -4.18
N ASP A 65 -10.84 6.99 -4.05
CA ASP A 65 -11.63 6.72 -2.82
C ASP A 65 -11.26 5.39 -2.18
N GLY A 66 -11.00 4.31 -2.95
CA GLY A 66 -10.81 2.98 -2.41
C GLY A 66 -9.75 2.15 -3.12
N ALA A 67 -9.22 1.14 -2.43
CA ALA A 67 -8.23 0.25 -3.00
C ALA A 67 -8.26 -1.15 -2.38
N ILE A 68 -7.84 -2.14 -3.16
CA ILE A 68 -7.52 -3.49 -2.70
C ILE A 68 -6.10 -3.80 -3.12
N ILE A 69 -5.31 -4.35 -2.20
CA ILE A 69 -3.87 -4.53 -2.36
C ILE A 69 -3.51 -5.99 -2.15
N TRP A 70 -2.71 -6.54 -3.05
CA TRP A 70 -2.20 -7.90 -3.00
C TRP A 70 -0.68 -7.91 -3.02
N ILE A 71 -0.09 -8.84 -2.28
CA ILE A 71 1.33 -9.21 -2.40
C ILE A 71 1.39 -10.68 -2.83
N ASN A 72 2.06 -10.94 -3.95
CA ASN A 72 2.19 -12.28 -4.53
C ASN A 72 0.85 -13.02 -4.70
N GLY A 73 -0.22 -12.26 -5.04
CA GLY A 73 -1.57 -12.79 -5.26
C GLY A 73 -2.40 -13.02 -4.00
N ILE A 74 -1.89 -12.68 -2.82
CA ILE A 74 -2.62 -12.75 -1.54
C ILE A 74 -3.06 -11.35 -1.16
N GLU A 75 -4.37 -11.15 -0.93
CA GLU A 75 -4.92 -9.88 -0.45
C GLU A 75 -4.34 -9.56 0.94
N VAL A 76 -3.77 -8.37 1.08
CA VAL A 76 -3.11 -7.93 2.32
C VAL A 76 -3.76 -6.69 2.93
N ALA A 77 -4.50 -5.93 2.13
CA ALA A 77 -5.20 -4.73 2.58
C ALA A 77 -6.41 -4.42 1.70
N ARG A 78 -7.37 -3.75 2.31
CA ARG A 78 -8.56 -3.24 1.66
C ARG A 78 -8.95 -1.92 2.32
N PHE A 79 -9.03 -0.85 1.53
CA PHE A 79 -9.38 0.50 1.96
C PHE A 79 -10.70 0.90 1.30
N HIS A 80 -11.69 1.28 2.10
CA HIS A 80 -12.99 1.85 1.68
C HIS A 80 -13.76 1.04 0.61
N MET A 81 -13.51 -0.26 0.59
CA MET A 81 -14.17 -1.22 -0.31
C MET A 81 -14.95 -2.24 0.51
N ASP A 82 -16.18 -2.52 0.11
CA ASP A 82 -16.96 -3.62 0.68
C ASP A 82 -16.27 -4.97 0.45
N GLU A 83 -16.60 -5.93 1.26
CA GLU A 83 -16.17 -7.33 1.14
C GLU A 83 -16.51 -7.96 -0.21
N GLY A 84 -15.84 -9.06 -0.53
CA GLY A 84 -16.05 -9.85 -1.73
C GLY A 84 -15.24 -9.40 -2.95
N THR A 85 -15.36 -10.19 -4.01
CA THR A 85 -14.64 -9.95 -5.27
C THR A 85 -15.17 -8.69 -5.95
N LYS A 86 -14.27 -7.86 -6.44
CA LYS A 86 -14.58 -6.65 -7.21
C LYS A 86 -14.20 -6.82 -8.67
N THR A 87 -14.99 -6.19 -9.52
CA THR A 87 -14.80 -6.13 -10.97
C THR A 87 -14.34 -4.73 -11.38
N TYR A 88 -14.01 -4.53 -12.62
CA TYR A 88 -13.55 -3.24 -13.15
C TYR A 88 -14.61 -2.13 -13.10
N ASP A 89 -15.87 -2.48 -12.97
CA ASP A 89 -17.04 -1.58 -12.87
C ASP A 89 -17.53 -1.39 -11.41
N SER A 90 -16.83 -1.97 -10.44
CA SER A 90 -17.10 -1.72 -9.02
C SER A 90 -16.68 -0.30 -8.63
N THR A 91 -17.31 0.23 -7.59
CA THR A 91 -17.02 1.56 -7.05
C THR A 91 -16.67 1.47 -5.57
N ALA A 92 -15.92 2.47 -5.08
CA ALA A 92 -15.55 2.60 -3.69
C ALA A 92 -16.64 3.29 -2.85
N GLN A 93 -16.49 3.25 -1.54
CA GLN A 93 -17.16 4.18 -0.62
C GLN A 93 -16.50 5.54 -0.76
N ILE A 94 -17.28 6.62 -0.57
CA ILE A 94 -16.75 8.00 -0.63
C ILE A 94 -15.67 8.18 0.44
N HIS A 95 -14.50 8.61 0.03
CA HIS A 95 -13.38 8.89 0.92
C HIS A 95 -12.45 9.94 0.28
N GLU A 96 -12.11 10.96 1.06
CA GLU A 96 -11.11 11.96 0.67
C GLU A 96 -9.70 11.43 0.94
N ALA A 97 -8.76 11.78 0.10
CA ALA A 97 -7.41 11.26 0.18
C ALA A 97 -6.69 11.61 1.49
N GLU A 98 -6.31 10.61 2.24
CA GLU A 98 -5.43 10.74 3.40
C GLU A 98 -4.47 9.56 3.52
N TRP A 99 -3.36 9.75 4.23
CA TRP A 99 -2.42 8.67 4.50
C TRP A 99 -2.92 7.75 5.60
N GLU A 100 -3.26 6.55 5.23
CA GLU A 100 -3.58 5.46 6.15
C GLU A 100 -2.40 4.48 6.27
N SER A 101 -2.33 3.74 7.37
CA SER A 101 -1.23 2.80 7.61
C SER A 101 -1.71 1.52 8.25
N ILE A 102 -1.26 0.40 7.73
CA ILE A 102 -1.49 -0.91 8.34
C ILE A 102 -0.18 -1.69 8.49
N ILE A 103 -0.14 -2.59 9.46
CA ILE A 103 0.96 -3.52 9.65
C ILE A 103 0.55 -4.89 9.15
N ILE A 104 1.26 -5.37 8.13
CA ILE A 104 1.09 -6.72 7.61
C ILE A 104 1.98 -7.66 8.43
N GLY A 105 1.35 -8.45 9.30
CA GLY A 105 2.04 -9.48 10.08
C GLY A 105 2.36 -10.73 9.26
N LYS A 106 3.32 -11.54 9.72
CA LYS A 106 3.75 -12.79 9.06
C LYS A 106 4.16 -12.58 7.59
N ALA A 107 4.75 -11.42 7.29
CA ALA A 107 5.15 -11.06 5.93
C ALA A 107 6.14 -12.07 5.33
N ASN A 108 6.93 -12.75 6.15
CA ASN A 108 7.81 -13.85 5.74
C ASN A 108 7.08 -15.10 5.22
N GLN A 109 5.75 -15.18 5.37
CA GLN A 109 4.92 -16.23 4.74
C GLN A 109 4.34 -15.77 3.39
N LEU A 110 4.37 -14.46 3.11
CA LEU A 110 3.89 -13.84 1.87
C LEU A 110 5.04 -13.59 0.90
N LEU A 111 6.20 -13.19 1.44
CA LEU A 111 7.37 -12.81 0.67
C LEU A 111 8.28 -13.99 0.37
N THR A 112 8.92 -13.91 -0.79
CA THR A 112 10.03 -14.79 -1.16
C THR A 112 11.33 -14.00 -1.16
N GLY A 113 12.45 -14.64 -0.87
CA GLY A 113 13.76 -14.08 -1.19
C GLY A 113 13.90 -13.88 -2.70
N GLY A 114 14.23 -12.66 -3.12
CA GLY A 114 14.28 -12.29 -4.53
C GLY A 114 13.05 -11.48 -4.96
N LYS A 115 12.50 -11.80 -6.13
CA LYS A 115 11.41 -11.03 -6.78
C LYS A 115 10.05 -11.29 -6.12
N ASN A 116 9.36 -10.21 -5.79
CA ASN A 116 7.99 -10.18 -5.32
C ASN A 116 7.17 -9.20 -6.15
N ILE A 117 5.85 -9.27 -6.06
CA ILE A 117 4.93 -8.42 -6.80
C ILE A 117 3.91 -7.83 -5.82
N ILE A 118 3.77 -6.52 -5.85
CA ILE A 118 2.61 -5.83 -5.32
C ILE A 118 1.65 -5.51 -6.46
N ALA A 119 0.38 -5.80 -6.27
CA ALA A 119 -0.69 -5.47 -7.21
C ALA A 119 -1.79 -4.70 -6.47
N ILE A 120 -2.36 -3.70 -7.14
CA ILE A 120 -3.37 -2.82 -6.57
C ILE A 120 -4.51 -2.73 -7.57
N GLN A 121 -5.73 -2.79 -7.08
CA GLN A 121 -6.93 -2.39 -7.79
C GLN A 121 -7.48 -1.17 -7.06
N ALA A 122 -7.43 -0.01 -7.70
CA ALA A 122 -7.87 1.24 -7.11
C ALA A 122 -9.17 1.71 -7.77
N PHE A 123 -10.10 2.22 -6.96
CA PHE A 123 -11.47 2.49 -7.35
C PHE A 123 -11.88 3.90 -6.97
N ASN A 124 -12.56 4.55 -7.89
CA ASN A 124 -13.30 5.78 -7.64
C ASN A 124 -14.72 5.46 -7.12
N GLN A 125 -15.33 6.37 -6.39
CA GLN A 125 -16.70 6.25 -5.91
C GLN A 125 -17.74 6.25 -7.05
N ASN A 126 -17.48 7.00 -8.11
CA ASN A 126 -18.34 7.06 -9.31
C ASN A 126 -17.62 7.76 -10.47
N ILE A 127 -18.21 7.65 -11.66
CA ILE A 127 -17.67 8.17 -12.93
C ILE A 127 -17.63 9.71 -13.01
N SER A 128 -18.33 10.42 -12.14
CA SER A 128 -18.44 11.88 -12.13
C SER A 128 -17.72 12.52 -10.94
N SER A 129 -16.92 11.75 -10.20
CA SER A 129 -16.11 12.29 -9.09
C SER A 129 -15.22 13.44 -9.57
N SER A 130 -14.98 14.41 -8.69
CA SER A 130 -14.09 15.55 -8.98
C SER A 130 -12.63 15.13 -9.14
N ASP A 131 -12.24 14.09 -8.43
CA ASP A 131 -10.88 13.65 -8.17
C ASP A 131 -10.77 12.12 -8.01
N PHE A 132 -9.57 11.67 -7.98
CA PHE A 132 -9.13 10.31 -7.67
C PHE A 132 -7.62 10.35 -7.50
N SER A 133 -7.07 9.72 -6.47
CA SER A 133 -5.64 9.58 -6.30
C SER A 133 -5.25 8.29 -5.59
N ILE A 134 -4.11 7.72 -5.99
CA ILE A 134 -3.54 6.52 -5.35
C ILE A 134 -2.03 6.63 -5.24
N ASP A 135 -1.50 6.47 -4.03
CA ASP A 135 -0.08 6.24 -3.76
C ASP A 135 0.10 5.17 -2.69
N ILE A 136 1.14 4.35 -2.82
CA ILE A 136 1.41 3.24 -1.92
C ILE A 136 2.89 3.22 -1.57
N GLU A 137 3.16 3.18 -0.27
CA GLU A 137 4.48 2.94 0.30
C GLU A 137 4.52 1.59 1.02
N LEU A 138 5.53 0.79 0.74
CA LEU A 138 5.74 -0.50 1.40
C LEU A 138 7.16 -0.54 1.96
N SER A 139 7.30 -0.80 3.26
CA SER A 139 8.59 -0.88 3.93
C SER A 139 8.63 -2.00 4.97
N PRO A 140 9.81 -2.54 5.33
CA PRO A 140 9.94 -3.37 6.52
C PRO A 140 9.45 -2.61 7.75
N CYS A 141 8.61 -3.26 8.57
CA CYS A 141 8.19 -2.67 9.84
C CYS A 141 9.23 -3.01 10.91
N PRO A 142 9.95 -2.02 11.48
CA PRO A 142 10.92 -2.27 12.53
C PRO A 142 10.24 -2.90 13.75
N PHE A 143 10.88 -3.88 14.32
CA PHE A 143 10.41 -4.51 15.57
C PHE A 143 10.52 -3.47 16.69
N ARG A 144 9.41 -3.01 17.24
CA ARG A 144 9.38 -2.22 18.46
C ARG A 144 9.08 -3.13 19.62
N VAL A 145 10.03 -3.31 20.51
CA VAL A 145 9.77 -3.82 21.86
C VAL A 145 9.22 -2.63 22.66
N SER A 146 7.92 -2.55 22.85
CA SER A 146 7.37 -1.70 23.89
C SER A 146 7.53 -2.45 25.20
N LEU A 147 8.37 -1.93 26.10
CA LEU A 147 8.35 -2.34 27.49
C LEU A 147 6.99 -1.95 28.04
N ILE A 148 6.15 -2.94 28.33
CA ILE A 148 4.97 -2.73 29.15
C ILE A 148 5.55 -2.53 30.55
N GLU A 149 5.41 -1.34 31.11
CA GLU A 149 5.68 -1.12 32.52
C GLU A 149 4.76 -2.03 33.31
N ALA A 150 5.33 -3.08 33.86
CA ALA A 150 4.62 -3.87 34.85
C ALA A 150 4.52 -3.00 36.11
N THR A 151 3.34 -2.47 36.39
CA THR A 151 3.02 -1.86 37.66
C THR A 151 2.89 -2.97 38.72
N GLY A 152 4.00 -3.56 39.10
CA GLY A 152 4.15 -4.49 40.19
C GLY A 152 5.13 -3.92 41.16
N SER A 153 4.74 -3.80 42.41
CA SER A 153 5.52 -3.24 43.51
C SER A 153 6.59 -4.20 44.02
N ASP A 154 7.47 -4.67 43.14
CA ASP A 154 8.66 -5.42 43.58
C ASP A 154 9.92 -4.68 43.15
N ASP A 155 10.53 -4.02 44.13
CA ASP A 155 11.71 -3.17 44.04
C ASP A 155 13.01 -3.89 43.61
N ASN A 156 12.94 -5.04 42.93
CA ASN A 156 14.12 -5.85 42.60
C ASN A 156 14.31 -6.14 41.10
N PHE A 157 13.64 -5.40 40.20
CA PHE A 157 13.92 -5.55 38.77
C PHE A 157 14.95 -4.50 38.33
N LEU A 158 16.23 -4.86 38.38
CA LEU A 158 17.26 -4.12 37.67
C LEU A 158 17.17 -4.46 36.18
N PRO A 159 16.95 -3.48 35.28
CA PRO A 159 17.01 -3.74 33.86
C PRO A 159 18.44 -4.15 33.50
N GLU A 160 18.63 -5.37 32.99
CA GLU A 160 19.86 -5.70 32.30
C GLU A 160 20.02 -4.76 31.12
N THR A 161 21.10 -3.97 31.15
CA THR A 161 21.49 -3.12 30.03
C THR A 161 21.83 -4.01 28.85
N SER A 162 21.00 -4.00 27.84
CA SER A 162 21.32 -4.65 26.57
C SER A 162 22.57 -4.02 25.95
N PRO A 163 23.56 -4.83 25.57
CA PRO A 163 24.82 -4.32 25.04
C PRO A 163 24.78 -3.92 23.56
N ASP A 164 23.65 -3.96 22.90
CA ASP A 164 23.59 -3.71 21.46
C ASP A 164 23.22 -2.27 21.14
N ASN A 165 24.25 -1.40 21.12
CA ASN A 165 24.25 -0.10 20.46
C ASN A 165 24.30 -0.23 18.93
N ASN A 166 23.42 -1.01 18.33
CA ASN A 166 23.29 -1.02 16.87
C ASN A 166 22.21 -0.01 16.46
N PRO A 167 22.55 1.00 15.64
CA PRO A 167 21.54 1.89 15.09
C PRO A 167 20.59 1.09 14.19
N PRO A 168 19.32 1.50 14.06
CA PRO A 168 18.37 0.82 13.20
C PRO A 168 18.92 0.78 11.76
N ILE A 169 18.87 -0.40 11.16
CA ILE A 169 19.28 -0.57 9.76
C ILE A 169 18.16 0.05 8.90
N GLU A 170 18.48 1.20 8.30
CA GLU A 170 17.59 1.82 7.31
C GLU A 170 17.78 1.11 5.96
N TYR A 171 16.71 0.49 5.46
CA TYR A 171 16.66 -0.02 4.10
C TYR A 171 16.00 1.04 3.21
N SER A 172 16.76 1.64 2.32
CA SER A 172 16.22 2.49 1.26
C SER A 172 15.91 1.65 0.02
N PHE A 173 14.69 1.69 -0.42
CA PHE A 173 14.28 1.11 -1.70
C PHE A 173 14.36 2.22 -2.77
N ASN A 174 15.37 2.12 -3.62
CA ASN A 174 15.49 2.95 -4.84
C ASN A 174 14.72 2.30 -5.98
#